data_e5c3489f24de0d80d26e6910f0545b24
#
_entry.id   e5c3489f24de0d80d26e6910f0545b24
#
_cell.length_a   1.000
_cell.length_b   1.000
_cell.length_c   1.000
_cell.angle_alpha   90.00
_cell.angle_beta   90.00
_cell.angle_gamma   90.00
#
_symmetry.space_group_name_H-M   'P 1'
#
loop_
_entity.id
_entity.type
_entity.pdbx_description
1 polymer ?
#
loop_
_entity_poly.entity_id
_entity_poly.type
_entity_poly.pdbx_seq_one_letter_code
_entity_poly.pdbx_strand_id
1 'polypeptide(L)'
;MIVTFCGHSQYTGSGEDEQKIISLLTEIIGEHHAELYLGGYGSFDSFARKCGKKYQKTHPNTRLIFVAPYITIDYQKNHLDYNKDLYDEILYPNLEDKPLKFAISYRNKWMVEQADCVIAYITHDWGGAYQTYKHAKRKKKPLFNISGKEI
;
A
#
# COMPACT_ATOMS: atom_id res chain seq x y z
N MET A 1 -4.85 -3.28 -13.54
CA MET A 1 -5.38 -2.37 -12.49
C MET A 1 -4.40 -2.32 -11.32
N ILE A 2 -4.16 -1.15 -10.81
CA ILE A 2 -3.26 -0.94 -9.68
C ILE A 2 -4.07 -0.46 -8.48
N VAL A 3 -3.95 -1.18 -7.35
CA VAL A 3 -4.55 -0.80 -6.08
C VAL A 3 -3.43 -0.55 -5.08
N THR A 4 -3.47 0.56 -4.36
CA THR A 4 -2.52 0.83 -3.30
C THR A 4 -3.21 1.03 -1.96
N PHE A 5 -2.41 1.07 -0.91
CA PHE A 5 -2.91 1.10 0.47
C PHE A 5 -2.20 2.20 1.24
N CYS A 6 -2.90 2.83 2.17
CA CYS A 6 -2.28 3.71 3.15
C CYS A 6 -3.00 3.60 4.48
N GLY A 7 -2.25 3.51 5.55
CA GLY A 7 -2.84 3.39 6.88
C GLY A 7 -1.81 3.65 7.97
N HIS A 8 -2.30 3.88 9.16
CA HIS A 8 -1.45 4.23 10.28
C HIS A 8 -0.43 3.14 10.59
N SER A 9 0.79 3.56 10.96
CA SER A 9 1.87 2.63 11.29
C SER A 9 1.57 1.83 12.56
N GLN A 10 0.73 2.35 13.44
CA GLN A 10 0.21 1.64 14.61
C GLN A 10 -1.25 1.28 14.34
N TYR A 11 -1.46 0.03 14.00
CA TYR A 11 -2.77 -0.49 13.62
C TYR A 11 -2.91 -1.91 14.13
N THR A 12 -4.06 -2.21 14.71
CA THR A 12 -4.40 -3.57 15.14
C THR A 12 -5.44 -4.13 14.19
N GLY A 13 -5.07 -5.20 13.50
CA GLY A 13 -5.95 -5.85 12.53
C GLY A 13 -7.13 -6.55 13.20
N SER A 14 -8.21 -6.72 12.44
CA SER A 14 -9.39 -7.45 12.86
C SER A 14 -9.95 -8.29 11.72
N GLY A 15 -10.73 -9.29 12.05
CA GLY A 15 -11.44 -10.09 11.03
C GLY A 15 -12.41 -9.26 10.22
N GLU A 16 -13.03 -8.25 10.84
CA GLU A 16 -13.95 -7.33 10.16
C GLU A 16 -13.22 -6.51 9.10
N ASP A 17 -12.06 -5.95 9.44
CA ASP A 17 -11.26 -5.18 8.50
C ASP A 17 -10.72 -6.05 7.36
N GLU A 18 -10.34 -7.29 7.67
CA GLU A 18 -9.92 -8.25 6.65
C GLU A 18 -11.05 -8.47 5.64
N GLN A 19 -12.26 -8.70 6.12
CA GLN A 19 -13.43 -8.88 5.25
C GLN A 19 -13.71 -7.65 4.41
N LYS A 20 -13.57 -6.47 4.97
CA LYS A 20 -13.74 -5.21 4.23
C LYS A 20 -12.74 -5.10 3.10
N ILE A 21 -11.47 -5.40 3.35
CA ILE A 21 -10.42 -5.33 2.32
C ILE A 21 -10.67 -6.38 1.24
N ILE A 22 -10.93 -7.63 1.60
CA ILE A 22 -11.19 -8.70 0.64
C ILE A 22 -12.41 -8.37 -0.23
N SER A 23 -13.48 -7.87 0.39
CA SER A 23 -14.70 -7.49 -0.34
C SER A 23 -14.44 -6.34 -1.31
N LEU A 24 -13.68 -5.33 -0.89
CA LEU A 24 -13.31 -4.21 -1.75
C LEU A 24 -12.46 -4.68 -2.94
N LEU A 25 -11.47 -5.52 -2.70
CA LEU A 25 -10.63 -6.05 -3.76
C LEU A 25 -11.46 -6.86 -4.76
N THR A 26 -12.37 -7.70 -4.27
CA THR A 26 -13.26 -8.49 -5.12
C THR A 26 -14.13 -7.60 -6.00
N GLU A 27 -14.71 -6.55 -5.42
CA GLU A 27 -15.59 -5.63 -6.14
C GLU A 27 -14.84 -4.76 -7.14
N ILE A 28 -13.70 -4.18 -6.70
CA ILE A 28 -12.93 -3.24 -7.51
C ILE A 28 -12.21 -3.94 -8.67
N ILE A 29 -11.58 -5.07 -8.39
CA ILE A 29 -10.75 -5.76 -9.39
C ILE A 29 -11.60 -6.60 -10.34
N GLY A 30 -12.62 -7.26 -9.83
CA GLY A 30 -13.42 -8.19 -10.65
C GLY A 30 -12.53 -9.27 -11.24
N GLU A 31 -12.58 -9.43 -12.58
CA GLU A 31 -11.79 -10.43 -13.30
C GLU A 31 -10.50 -9.87 -13.92
N HIS A 32 -10.18 -8.60 -13.65
CA HIS A 32 -8.97 -7.98 -14.20
C HIS A 32 -7.70 -8.50 -13.54
N HIS A 33 -6.60 -8.40 -14.28
CA HIS A 33 -5.28 -8.50 -13.66
C HIS A 33 -5.09 -7.33 -12.71
N ALA A 34 -4.47 -7.58 -11.57
CA ALA A 34 -4.24 -6.55 -10.57
C ALA A 34 -2.83 -6.59 -10.01
N GLU A 35 -2.32 -5.41 -9.70
CA GLU A 35 -1.08 -5.22 -8.97
C GLU A 35 -1.42 -4.47 -7.69
N LEU A 36 -1.04 -5.06 -6.55
CA LEU A 36 -1.23 -4.44 -5.24
C LEU A 36 0.09 -3.80 -4.83
N TYR A 37 0.12 -2.48 -4.79
CA TYR A 37 1.31 -1.71 -4.42
C TYR A 37 1.34 -1.49 -2.93
N LEU A 38 2.41 -1.95 -2.29
CA LEU A 38 2.58 -1.91 -0.84
C LEU A 38 3.92 -1.28 -0.47
N GLY A 39 3.91 -0.44 0.54
CA GLY A 39 5.12 0.26 0.99
C GLY A 39 5.93 -0.49 2.02
N GLY A 40 5.36 -1.53 2.63
CA GLY A 40 6.08 -2.35 3.60
C GLY A 40 6.47 -1.65 4.89
N TYR A 41 5.79 -0.57 5.25
CA TYR A 41 6.10 0.20 6.45
C TYR A 41 4.87 0.31 7.36
N GLY A 42 5.03 -0.17 8.60
CA GLY A 42 3.99 -0.10 9.61
C GLY A 42 3.02 -1.28 9.59
N SER A 43 2.20 -1.36 10.63
CA SER A 43 1.34 -2.53 10.84
C SER A 43 0.15 -2.59 9.89
N PHE A 44 -0.35 -1.44 9.40
CA PHE A 44 -1.42 -1.50 8.39
C PHE A 44 -0.91 -2.08 7.07
N ASP A 45 0.28 -1.68 6.62
CA ASP A 45 0.87 -2.22 5.39
C ASP A 45 1.08 -3.73 5.51
N SER A 46 1.56 -4.19 6.66
CA SER A 46 1.73 -5.62 6.93
C SER A 46 0.41 -6.38 6.89
N PHE A 47 -0.64 -5.79 7.47
CA PHE A 47 -1.98 -6.35 7.44
C PHE A 47 -2.55 -6.39 6.02
N ALA A 48 -2.39 -5.31 5.27
CA ALA A 48 -2.85 -5.23 3.88
C ALA A 48 -2.14 -6.27 3.01
N ARG A 49 -0.84 -6.49 3.23
CA ARG A 49 -0.09 -7.54 2.53
C ARG A 49 -0.69 -8.92 2.80
N LYS A 50 -0.99 -9.21 4.06
CA LYS A 50 -1.60 -10.51 4.43
C LYS A 50 -2.97 -10.69 3.80
N CYS A 51 -3.79 -9.64 3.77
CA CYS A 51 -5.08 -9.67 3.08
C CYS A 51 -4.90 -9.90 1.57
N GLY A 52 -3.92 -9.22 0.97
CA GLY A 52 -3.59 -9.39 -0.44
C GLY A 52 -3.13 -10.80 -0.77
N LYS A 53 -2.32 -11.42 0.08
CA LYS A 53 -1.90 -12.82 -0.07
C LYS A 53 -3.09 -13.78 -0.01
N LYS A 54 -4.01 -13.53 0.92
CA LYS A 54 -5.23 -14.33 1.03
C LYS A 54 -6.09 -14.20 -0.23
N TYR A 55 -6.27 -12.98 -0.72
CA TYR A 55 -7.00 -12.71 -1.95
C TYR A 55 -6.35 -13.39 -3.15
N GLN A 56 -5.03 -13.33 -3.25
CA GLN A 56 -4.25 -13.93 -4.35
C GLN A 56 -4.47 -15.43 -4.47
N LYS A 57 -4.70 -16.14 -3.37
CA LYS A 57 -4.91 -17.60 -3.38
C LYS A 57 -6.11 -18.00 -4.25
N THR A 58 -7.13 -17.16 -4.31
CA THR A 58 -8.32 -17.41 -5.14
C THR A 58 -8.34 -16.54 -6.39
N HIS A 59 -7.38 -15.64 -6.56
CA HIS A 59 -7.29 -14.73 -7.70
C HIS A 59 -5.83 -14.68 -8.19
N PRO A 60 -5.38 -15.73 -8.91
CA PRO A 60 -3.96 -15.87 -9.26
C PRO A 60 -3.42 -14.81 -10.21
N ASN A 61 -4.28 -14.02 -10.85
CA ASN A 61 -3.88 -12.91 -11.70
C ASN A 61 -3.58 -11.62 -10.88
N THR A 62 -3.50 -11.74 -9.58
CA THR A 62 -3.15 -10.65 -8.66
C THR A 62 -1.70 -10.81 -8.23
N ARG A 63 -0.93 -9.73 -8.30
CA ARG A 63 0.47 -9.69 -7.87
C ARG A 63 0.66 -8.69 -6.75
N LEU A 64 1.45 -9.04 -5.76
CA LEU A 64 1.84 -8.15 -4.67
C LEU A 64 3.21 -7.57 -4.97
N ILE A 65 3.29 -6.24 -5.01
CA ILE A 65 4.50 -5.53 -5.40
C ILE A 65 4.94 -4.64 -4.24
N PHE A 66 6.15 -4.89 -3.74
CA PHE A 66 6.78 -4.02 -2.76
C PHE A 66 7.42 -2.83 -3.49
N VAL A 67 6.97 -1.62 -3.17
CA VAL A 67 7.51 -0.40 -3.75
C VAL A 67 8.54 0.17 -2.78
N ALA A 68 9.81 0.04 -3.14
CA ALA A 68 10.92 0.41 -2.26
C ALA A 68 11.20 1.92 -2.32
N PRO A 69 11.43 2.57 -1.17
CA PRO A 69 11.79 3.99 -1.15
C PRO A 69 13.28 4.23 -1.40
N TYR A 70 14.11 3.20 -1.22
CA TYR A 70 15.57 3.31 -1.30
C TYR A 70 16.17 2.14 -2.08
N ILE A 71 17.37 2.37 -2.65
CA ILE A 71 18.22 1.32 -3.19
C ILE A 71 19.64 1.36 -2.60
N THR A 72 19.81 1.99 -1.43
CA THR A 72 21.13 2.00 -0.76
C THR A 72 21.54 0.58 -0.36
N ILE A 73 22.85 0.36 -0.21
CA ILE A 73 23.39 -0.96 0.15
C ILE A 73 22.82 -1.42 1.50
N ASP A 74 22.76 -0.52 2.46
CA ASP A 74 22.21 -0.85 3.79
C ASP A 74 20.74 -1.25 3.72
N TYR A 75 19.95 -0.53 2.93
CA TYR A 75 18.55 -0.87 2.75
C TYR A 75 18.38 -2.21 2.05
N GLN A 76 19.18 -2.50 1.03
CA GLN A 76 19.14 -3.78 0.32
C GLN A 76 19.44 -4.94 1.27
N LYS A 77 20.45 -4.82 2.13
CA LYS A 77 20.79 -5.87 3.09
C LYS A 77 19.73 -6.08 4.16
N ASN A 78 19.17 -5.00 4.71
CA ASN A 78 18.34 -5.05 5.90
C ASN A 78 16.85 -5.18 5.59
N HIS A 79 16.42 -4.82 4.38
CA HIS A 79 15.00 -4.76 4.03
C HIS A 79 14.65 -5.53 2.76
N LEU A 80 15.39 -5.33 1.67
CA LEU A 80 15.02 -5.95 0.39
C LEU A 80 15.21 -7.46 0.44
N ASP A 81 16.30 -7.95 1.02
CA ASP A 81 16.54 -9.39 1.17
C ASP A 81 15.48 -10.05 2.05
N TYR A 82 15.04 -9.35 3.09
CA TYR A 82 13.96 -9.83 3.95
C TYR A 82 12.62 -9.86 3.22
N ASN A 83 12.32 -8.83 2.43
CA ASN A 83 11.02 -8.65 1.79
C ASN A 83 10.84 -9.45 0.50
N LYS A 84 11.92 -9.89 -0.14
CA LYS A 84 11.84 -10.56 -1.45
C LYS A 84 10.95 -11.81 -1.46
N ASP A 85 10.83 -12.50 -0.32
CA ASP A 85 10.01 -13.71 -0.20
C ASP A 85 8.57 -13.41 0.19
N LEU A 86 8.26 -12.16 0.56
CA LEU A 86 6.93 -11.73 0.98
C LEU A 86 6.12 -11.12 -0.16
N TYR A 87 6.75 -10.80 -1.27
CA TYR A 87 6.15 -10.14 -2.42
C TYR A 87 6.52 -10.84 -3.70
N ASP A 88 5.72 -10.66 -4.74
CA ASP A 88 5.99 -11.23 -6.05
C ASP A 88 7.07 -10.44 -6.80
N GLU A 89 7.20 -9.15 -6.49
CA GLU A 89 8.13 -8.25 -7.16
C GLU A 89 8.52 -7.11 -6.23
N ILE A 90 9.71 -6.59 -6.41
CA ILE A 90 10.19 -5.36 -5.77
C ILE A 90 10.41 -4.32 -6.88
N LEU A 91 9.80 -3.14 -6.70
CA LEU A 91 9.88 -2.06 -7.65
C LEU A 91 10.44 -0.82 -6.97
N TYR A 92 11.42 -0.19 -7.61
CA TYR A 92 11.97 1.08 -7.15
C TYR A 92 11.57 2.21 -8.12
N PRO A 93 10.82 3.23 -7.66
CA PRO A 93 10.29 4.27 -8.55
C PRO A 93 11.31 5.34 -8.98
N ASN A 94 12.61 5.11 -8.80
CA ASN A 94 13.67 6.02 -9.20
C ASN A 94 13.61 7.37 -8.48
N LEU A 95 13.87 7.34 -7.18
CA LEU A 95 13.78 8.50 -6.30
C LEU A 95 15.15 9.09 -5.93
N GLU A 96 16.22 8.80 -6.69
CA GLU A 96 17.59 9.23 -6.36
C GLU A 96 17.74 10.76 -6.32
N ASP A 97 16.94 11.48 -7.10
CA ASP A 97 16.96 12.94 -7.13
C ASP A 97 16.23 13.58 -5.93
N LYS A 98 15.59 12.76 -5.07
CA LYS A 98 14.86 13.24 -3.91
C LYS A 98 15.72 13.13 -2.66
N PRO A 99 15.56 14.07 -1.68
CA PRO A 99 16.25 13.95 -0.40
C PRO A 99 15.88 12.64 0.31
N LEU A 100 16.89 11.90 0.81
CA LEU A 100 16.66 10.61 1.47
C LEU A 100 15.66 10.69 2.62
N LYS A 101 15.70 11.78 3.39
CA LYS A 101 14.78 11.95 4.53
C LYS A 101 13.32 12.05 4.12
N PHE A 102 13.02 12.31 2.84
CA PHE A 102 11.66 12.40 2.31
C PHE A 102 11.32 11.25 1.38
N ALA A 103 12.20 10.26 1.23
CA ALA A 103 12.02 9.19 0.26
C ALA A 103 10.75 8.38 0.49
N ILE A 104 10.42 8.08 1.75
CA ILE A 104 9.18 7.36 2.08
C ILE A 104 7.95 8.17 1.65
N SER A 105 7.95 9.47 1.92
CA SER A 105 6.85 10.35 1.53
C SER A 105 6.70 10.41 0.00
N TYR A 106 7.79 10.55 -0.73
CA TYR A 106 7.76 10.57 -2.20
C TYR A 106 7.32 9.22 -2.76
N ARG A 107 7.79 8.10 -2.19
CA ARG A 107 7.35 6.76 -2.58
C ARG A 107 5.84 6.60 -2.39
N ASN A 108 5.31 7.05 -1.25
CA ASN A 108 3.88 6.97 -0.97
C ASN A 108 3.07 7.77 -1.97
N LYS A 109 3.50 8.99 -2.30
CA LYS A 109 2.85 9.83 -3.31
C LYS A 109 2.90 9.17 -4.69
N TRP A 110 4.04 8.60 -5.04
CA TRP A 110 4.20 7.92 -6.31
C TRP A 110 3.22 6.74 -6.43
N MET A 111 3.09 5.92 -5.37
CA MET A 111 2.13 4.81 -5.38
C MET A 111 0.70 5.30 -5.62
N VAL A 112 0.30 6.37 -4.94
CA VAL A 112 -1.03 6.97 -5.13
C VAL A 112 -1.22 7.44 -6.57
N GLU A 113 -0.22 8.11 -7.14
CA GLU A 113 -0.32 8.63 -8.50
C GLU A 113 -0.44 7.53 -9.55
N GLN A 114 0.19 6.38 -9.33
CA GLN A 114 0.09 5.23 -10.24
C GLN A 114 -1.22 4.44 -10.05
N ALA A 115 -1.85 4.55 -8.89
CA ALA A 115 -2.98 3.69 -8.53
C ALA A 115 -4.27 4.08 -9.23
N ASP A 116 -5.09 3.08 -9.51
CA ASP A 116 -6.47 3.28 -9.95
C ASP A 116 -7.40 3.49 -8.77
N CYS A 117 -7.07 2.98 -7.60
CA CYS A 117 -7.80 3.25 -6.36
C CYS A 117 -6.91 3.05 -5.14
N VAL A 118 -7.37 3.59 -4.01
CA VAL A 118 -6.64 3.56 -2.74
C VAL A 118 -7.55 3.01 -1.65
N ILE A 119 -7.07 2.01 -0.93
CA ILE A 119 -7.73 1.47 0.26
C ILE A 119 -6.96 1.97 1.49
N ALA A 120 -7.65 2.62 2.39
CA ALA A 120 -7.03 3.32 3.50
C ALA A 120 -7.61 2.92 4.85
N TYR A 121 -6.81 3.11 5.90
CA TYR A 121 -7.27 3.07 7.28
C TYR A 121 -6.77 4.34 7.97
N ILE A 122 -7.63 5.35 8.03
CA ILE A 122 -7.32 6.66 8.59
C ILE A 122 -8.34 6.99 9.67
N THR A 123 -7.86 7.23 10.89
CA THR A 123 -8.71 7.56 12.04
C THR A 123 -8.45 8.95 12.62
N HIS A 124 -7.38 9.61 12.18
CA HIS A 124 -7.03 10.95 12.64
C HIS A 124 -6.39 11.76 11.51
N ASP A 125 -6.29 13.07 11.69
CA ASP A 125 -5.90 14.02 10.65
C ASP A 125 -4.44 14.51 10.77
N TRP A 126 -3.54 13.60 11.16
CA TRP A 126 -2.11 13.88 11.25
C TRP A 126 -1.29 12.64 10.92
N GLY A 127 0.00 12.84 10.65
CA GLY A 127 0.94 11.77 10.34
C GLY A 127 1.08 11.45 8.86
N GLY A 128 2.03 10.58 8.56
CA GLY A 128 2.40 10.24 7.17
C GLY A 128 1.27 9.58 6.39
N ALA A 129 0.54 8.66 7.02
CA ALA A 129 -0.59 7.99 6.38
C ALA A 129 -1.70 9.00 6.01
N TYR A 130 -1.98 9.95 6.89
CA TYR A 130 -2.95 10.99 6.61
C TYR A 130 -2.50 11.88 5.44
N GLN A 131 -1.21 12.22 5.36
CA GLN A 131 -0.68 13.00 4.25
C GLN A 131 -0.83 12.27 2.91
N THR A 132 -0.60 10.97 2.91
CA THR A 132 -0.84 10.12 1.73
C THR A 132 -2.32 10.10 1.35
N TYR A 133 -3.19 9.98 2.33
CA TYR A 133 -4.65 10.02 2.16
C TYR A 133 -5.10 11.35 1.55
N LYS A 134 -4.58 12.48 2.07
CA LYS A 134 -4.86 13.80 1.51
C LYS A 134 -4.39 13.92 0.06
N HIS A 135 -3.22 13.36 -0.24
CA HIS A 135 -2.70 13.37 -1.61
C HIS A 135 -3.63 12.62 -2.56
N ALA A 136 -4.15 11.46 -2.12
CA ALA A 136 -5.12 10.70 -2.91
C ALA A 136 -6.39 11.49 -3.17
N LYS A 137 -6.90 12.20 -2.17
CA LYS A 137 -8.06 13.10 -2.33
C LYS A 137 -7.77 14.21 -3.33
N ARG A 138 -6.62 14.85 -3.22
CA ARG A 138 -6.21 15.94 -4.12
C ARG A 138 -6.09 15.46 -5.56
N LYS A 139 -5.62 14.23 -5.75
CA LYS A 139 -5.51 13.60 -7.07
C LYS A 139 -6.82 13.00 -7.56
N LYS A 140 -7.89 13.12 -6.77
CA LYS A 140 -9.23 12.62 -7.11
C LYS A 140 -9.27 11.13 -7.40
N LYS A 141 -8.45 10.35 -6.69
CA LYS A 141 -8.46 8.90 -6.82
C LYS A 141 -9.67 8.32 -6.08
N PRO A 142 -10.31 7.27 -6.62
CA PRO A 142 -11.25 6.49 -5.83
C PRO A 142 -10.60 6.04 -4.54
N LEU A 143 -11.22 6.34 -3.39
CA LEU A 143 -10.61 6.24 -2.08
C LEU A 143 -11.60 5.64 -1.09
N PHE A 144 -11.20 4.55 -0.45
CA PHE A 144 -12.04 3.80 0.48
C PHE A 144 -11.37 3.76 1.85
N ASN A 145 -11.90 4.52 2.81
CA ASN A 145 -11.40 4.50 4.19
C ASN A 145 -12.18 3.46 4.98
N ILE A 146 -11.56 2.30 5.23
CA ILE A 146 -12.23 1.18 5.91
C ILE A 146 -12.45 1.42 7.41
N SER A 147 -11.87 2.49 7.98
CA SER A 147 -12.13 2.84 9.38
C SER A 147 -13.58 3.27 9.61
N GLY A 148 -14.28 3.64 8.55
CA GLY A 148 -15.65 4.17 8.64
C GLY A 148 -15.70 5.62 9.11
N LYS A 149 -14.58 6.25 9.37
CA LYS A 149 -14.52 7.66 9.78
C LYS A 149 -14.42 8.58 8.58
N GLU A 150 -15.10 9.71 8.67
CA GLU A 150 -14.92 10.81 7.73
C GLU A 150 -13.77 11.69 8.24
N ILE A 151 -12.75 11.84 7.43
CA ILE A 151 -11.56 12.62 7.77
C ILE A 151 -11.33 13.73 6.73
#